data_0c2b87d09ce15c1bffe8cdaf015be3ff
#
_entry.id   0c2b87d09ce15c1bffe8cdaf015be3ff
#
_cell.length_a   1.000
_cell.length_b   1.000
_cell.length_c   1.000
_cell.angle_alpha   90.00
_cell.angle_beta   90.00
_cell.angle_gamma   90.00
#
_symmetry.space_group_name_H-M   'P 1'
#
loop_
_entity.id
_entity.type
_entity.pdbx_description
1 polymer ?
#
loop_
_entity_poly.entity_id
_entity_poly.type
_entity_poly.pdbx_seq_one_letter_code
_entity_poly.pdbx_strand_id
1 'polypeptide(L)'
;MPKIIFTSRYLRDAPPEQLENYVRYIGTREGVEKMDESKRHLPATIHQKEFIRQLIRDIPQAKEMLEYADFLLRPTIGNASELISCALEQHLDLVAKRENYVDYISNRPRVERIGEHGLFTDAGKAVVLRQVQEEVMRHKGPVWTHVVSLRREDAARLGYDSAEQWMALLRSKRAMLCRHMKIDSTNLRWYAAFHNESHHPHVHLMVYSAKDNDGYLTKQSIEAMRSELAHDIFCLLYTSDAADD
;
A
#
# COMPACT_ATOMS: atom_id res chain seq x y z
N MET A 1 -17.56 -12.44 1.00
CA MET A 1 -17.23 -11.80 2.29
C MET A 1 -16.34 -10.61 2.01
N PRO A 2 -16.60 -9.44 2.62
CA PRO A 2 -15.71 -8.31 2.52
C PRO A 2 -14.30 -8.67 3.03
N LYS A 3 -13.26 -8.20 2.35
CA LYS A 3 -11.88 -8.58 2.65
C LYS A 3 -10.97 -7.36 2.60
N ILE A 4 -10.17 -7.21 3.66
CA ILE A 4 -9.04 -6.29 3.68
C ILE A 4 -7.76 -7.06 3.34
N ILE A 5 -6.90 -6.48 2.52
CA ILE A 5 -5.51 -6.89 2.38
C ILE A 5 -4.66 -5.94 3.19
N PHE A 6 -3.82 -6.50 4.05
CA PHE A 6 -2.87 -5.76 4.87
C PHE A 6 -1.50 -6.41 4.73
N THR A 7 -0.58 -5.72 4.10
CA THR A 7 0.81 -6.18 3.95
C THR A 7 1.75 -5.30 4.77
N SER A 8 2.81 -5.90 5.31
CA SER A 8 3.79 -5.21 6.15
C SER A 8 5.20 -5.66 5.81
N ARG A 9 6.12 -4.73 5.66
CA ARG A 9 7.52 -5.01 5.35
C ARG A 9 8.46 -3.90 5.78
N TYR A 10 9.76 -4.22 5.82
CA TYR A 10 10.82 -3.23 5.97
C TYR A 10 11.02 -2.44 4.68
N LEU A 11 11.26 -1.15 4.83
CA LEU A 11 11.82 -0.34 3.76
C LEU A 11 13.35 -0.56 3.73
N ARG A 12 13.84 -1.15 2.64
CA ARG A 12 15.26 -1.52 2.43
C ARG A 12 15.82 -0.81 1.20
N ASP A 13 17.15 -0.73 1.16
CA ASP A 13 17.84 -0.49 -0.10
C ASP A 13 17.85 -1.80 -0.90
N ALA A 14 17.40 -1.74 -2.16
CA ALA A 14 17.32 -2.93 -2.99
C ALA A 14 18.71 -3.35 -3.50
N PRO A 15 19.01 -4.66 -3.59
CA PRO A 15 20.21 -5.13 -4.27
C PRO A 15 20.23 -4.69 -5.75
N PRO A 16 21.41 -4.35 -6.32
CA PRO A 16 21.54 -3.87 -7.70
C PRO A 16 20.91 -4.79 -8.75
N GLU A 17 21.02 -6.09 -8.58
CA GLU A 17 20.48 -7.11 -9.51
C GLU A 17 18.94 -7.13 -9.55
N GLN A 18 18.29 -6.83 -8.45
CA GLN A 18 16.82 -6.67 -8.42
C GLN A 18 16.39 -5.36 -9.08
N LEU A 19 17.17 -4.29 -8.90
CA LEU A 19 16.93 -2.99 -9.52
C LEU A 19 16.93 -3.09 -11.06
N GLU A 20 17.85 -3.86 -11.66
CA GLU A 20 18.00 -3.93 -13.11
C GLU A 20 16.76 -4.53 -13.79
N ASN A 21 16.20 -5.59 -13.23
CA ASN A 21 15.00 -6.23 -13.76
C ASN A 21 13.75 -5.36 -13.63
N TYR A 22 13.60 -4.65 -12.52
CA TYR A 22 12.43 -3.81 -12.24
C TYR A 22 12.53 -2.43 -12.91
N VAL A 23 13.72 -1.81 -12.98
CA VAL A 23 13.95 -0.56 -13.73
C VAL A 23 13.69 -0.80 -15.22
N ARG A 24 14.09 -1.95 -15.76
CA ARG A 24 13.80 -2.32 -17.13
C ARG A 24 12.30 -2.44 -17.38
N TYR A 25 11.55 -3.02 -16.44
CA TYR A 25 10.09 -3.12 -16.53
C TYR A 25 9.41 -1.74 -16.36
N ILE A 26 9.83 -0.94 -15.37
CA ILE A 26 9.32 0.42 -15.17
C ILE A 26 9.64 1.30 -16.38
N GLY A 27 10.84 1.17 -16.96
CA GLY A 27 11.26 1.89 -18.16
C GLY A 27 10.53 1.47 -19.45
N THR A 28 10.01 0.25 -19.51
CA THR A 28 9.18 -0.24 -20.64
C THR A 28 7.68 0.01 -20.44
N ARG A 29 7.29 0.62 -19.31
CA ARG A 29 5.91 0.89 -18.89
C ARG A 29 5.16 1.87 -19.79
N GLU A 30 5.84 2.63 -20.65
CA GLU A 30 5.20 3.44 -21.69
C GLU A 30 4.25 2.60 -22.58
N GLY A 31 4.51 1.29 -22.72
CA GLY A 31 3.63 0.37 -23.44
C GLY A 31 2.43 -0.14 -22.65
N VAL A 32 2.45 -0.06 -21.30
CA VAL A 32 1.36 -0.56 -20.44
C VAL A 32 0.31 0.51 -20.19
N GLU A 33 0.69 1.78 -20.07
CA GLU A 33 -0.27 2.90 -19.92
C GLU A 33 -1.05 3.19 -21.22
N LYS A 34 -0.55 2.75 -22.38
CA LYS A 34 -1.24 2.83 -23.68
C LYS A 34 -1.99 1.55 -24.02
N MET A 35 -2.43 0.79 -23.02
CA MET A 35 -3.27 -0.36 -23.29
C MET A 35 -4.58 0.12 -23.93
N ASP A 36 -4.78 -0.34 -25.14
CA ASP A 36 -6.05 -0.21 -25.82
C ASP A 36 -7.14 -0.83 -24.93
N GLU A 37 -7.98 -0.01 -24.32
CA GLU A 37 -9.05 -0.44 -23.42
C GLU A 37 -9.92 -1.53 -24.07
N SER A 38 -10.02 -1.55 -25.41
CA SER A 38 -10.72 -2.58 -26.16
C SER A 38 -10.15 -3.98 -25.99
N LYS A 39 -8.88 -4.11 -25.61
CA LYS A 39 -8.17 -5.40 -25.44
C LYS A 39 -8.10 -5.91 -24.02
N ARG A 40 -8.58 -5.15 -23.04
CA ARG A 40 -8.46 -5.56 -21.60
C ARG A 40 -9.10 -6.91 -21.29
N HIS A 41 -10.17 -7.27 -21.97
CA HIS A 41 -10.92 -8.53 -21.77
C HIS A 41 -10.31 -9.73 -22.50
N LEU A 42 -9.34 -9.52 -23.40
CA LEU A 42 -8.65 -10.62 -24.10
C LEU A 42 -7.77 -11.42 -23.11
N PRO A 43 -7.48 -12.69 -23.44
CA PRO A 43 -6.60 -13.52 -22.60
C PRO A 43 -5.23 -12.89 -22.38
N ALA A 44 -4.71 -12.99 -21.16
CA ALA A 44 -3.38 -12.51 -20.81
C ALA A 44 -2.31 -13.09 -21.73
N THR A 45 -1.37 -12.25 -22.15
CA THR A 45 -0.29 -12.64 -23.05
C THR A 45 0.66 -13.63 -22.39
N ILE A 46 1.43 -14.38 -23.20
CA ILE A 46 2.46 -15.30 -22.71
C ILE A 46 3.48 -14.53 -21.85
N HIS A 47 3.93 -13.36 -22.31
CA HIS A 47 4.86 -12.49 -21.56
C HIS A 47 4.30 -12.04 -20.21
N GLN A 48 3.04 -11.64 -20.13
CA GLN A 48 2.40 -11.27 -18.86
C GLN A 48 2.36 -12.47 -17.91
N LYS A 49 2.00 -13.65 -18.38
CA LYS A 49 1.94 -14.87 -17.56
C LYS A 49 3.32 -15.28 -17.05
N GLU A 50 4.36 -15.18 -17.88
CA GLU A 50 5.74 -15.45 -17.48
C GLU A 50 6.24 -14.45 -16.47
N PHE A 51 5.96 -13.16 -16.70
CA PHE A 51 6.31 -12.09 -15.77
C PHE A 51 5.61 -12.26 -14.40
N ILE A 52 4.32 -12.60 -14.38
CA ILE A 52 3.59 -12.90 -13.14
C ILE A 52 4.18 -14.08 -12.39
N ARG A 53 4.59 -15.16 -13.10
CA ARG A 53 5.28 -16.29 -12.45
C ARG A 53 6.59 -15.88 -11.80
N GLN A 54 7.36 -15.01 -12.45
CA GLN A 54 8.58 -14.45 -11.90
C GLN A 54 8.26 -13.54 -10.69
N LEU A 55 7.33 -12.62 -10.86
CA LEU A 55 6.88 -11.70 -9.81
C LEU A 55 6.48 -12.45 -8.53
N ILE A 56 5.71 -13.54 -8.65
CA ILE A 56 5.28 -14.36 -7.52
C ILE A 56 6.45 -15.10 -6.84
N ARG A 57 7.51 -15.43 -7.58
CA ARG A 57 8.73 -16.02 -6.99
C ARG A 57 9.52 -14.99 -6.20
N ASP A 58 9.65 -13.78 -6.75
CA ASP A 58 10.43 -12.71 -6.16
C ASP A 58 9.68 -12.01 -5.02
N ILE A 59 8.35 -11.94 -5.12
CA ILE A 59 7.43 -11.30 -4.19
C ILE A 59 6.30 -12.29 -3.85
N PRO A 60 6.51 -13.30 -2.99
CA PRO A 60 5.49 -14.29 -2.64
C PRO A 60 4.21 -13.69 -2.05
N GLN A 61 4.33 -12.54 -1.38
CA GLN A 61 3.22 -11.81 -0.78
C GLN A 61 2.19 -11.28 -1.81
N ALA A 62 2.60 -11.12 -3.08
CA ALA A 62 1.68 -10.75 -4.15
C ALA A 62 0.54 -11.75 -4.34
N LYS A 63 0.68 -13.00 -3.85
CA LYS A 63 -0.41 -13.99 -3.83
C LYS A 63 -1.56 -13.62 -2.90
N GLU A 64 -1.32 -12.77 -1.91
CA GLU A 64 -2.34 -12.32 -0.96
C GLU A 64 -3.15 -11.13 -1.48
N MET A 65 -2.71 -10.54 -2.60
CA MET A 65 -3.35 -9.37 -3.20
C MET A 65 -4.70 -9.74 -3.84
N LEU A 66 -5.62 -8.77 -3.85
CA LEU A 66 -6.92 -8.92 -4.50
C LEU A 66 -6.78 -9.10 -6.02
N GLU A 67 -5.83 -8.37 -6.61
CA GLU A 67 -5.49 -8.41 -8.04
C GLU A 67 -5.03 -9.81 -8.47
N TYR A 68 -4.33 -10.54 -7.60
CA TYR A 68 -3.96 -11.93 -7.88
C TYR A 68 -5.16 -12.85 -7.91
N ALA A 69 -6.10 -12.68 -6.97
CA ALA A 69 -7.34 -13.44 -6.96
C ALA A 69 -8.18 -13.15 -8.22
N ASP A 70 -8.25 -11.88 -8.65
CA ASP A 70 -8.98 -11.48 -9.86
C ASP A 70 -8.32 -12.02 -11.13
N PHE A 71 -6.97 -12.03 -11.19
CA PHE A 71 -6.23 -12.66 -12.29
C PHE A 71 -6.45 -14.16 -12.36
N LEU A 72 -6.47 -14.87 -11.23
CA LEU A 72 -6.75 -16.32 -11.20
C LEU A 72 -8.17 -16.62 -11.67
N LEU A 73 -9.14 -15.80 -11.30
CA LEU A 73 -10.54 -15.96 -11.71
C LEU A 73 -10.73 -15.67 -13.20
N ARG A 74 -10.08 -14.63 -13.71
CA ARG A 74 -10.13 -14.21 -15.12
C ARG A 74 -8.75 -13.77 -15.59
N PRO A 75 -7.97 -14.66 -16.21
CA PRO A 75 -6.61 -14.36 -16.66
C PRO A 75 -6.62 -13.55 -17.97
N THR A 76 -7.09 -12.30 -17.89
CA THR A 76 -7.15 -11.34 -19.00
C THR A 76 -5.94 -10.42 -19.01
N ILE A 77 -5.72 -9.70 -20.14
CA ILE A 77 -4.70 -8.66 -20.26
C ILE A 77 -4.88 -7.60 -19.17
N GLY A 78 -6.13 -7.16 -18.93
CA GLY A 78 -6.44 -6.16 -17.92
C GLY A 78 -6.05 -6.60 -16.50
N ASN A 79 -6.52 -7.77 -16.08
CA ASN A 79 -6.23 -8.27 -14.72
C ASN A 79 -4.73 -8.62 -14.55
N ALA A 80 -4.06 -9.08 -15.60
CA ALA A 80 -2.62 -9.29 -15.57
C ALA A 80 -1.85 -7.97 -15.39
N SER A 81 -2.21 -6.94 -16.13
CA SER A 81 -1.57 -5.63 -16.03
C SER A 81 -1.82 -4.97 -14.68
N GLU A 82 -3.03 -5.09 -14.14
CA GLU A 82 -3.39 -4.58 -12.83
C GLU A 82 -2.57 -5.26 -11.74
N LEU A 83 -2.53 -6.59 -11.73
CA LEU A 83 -1.71 -7.36 -10.78
C LEU A 83 -0.24 -6.95 -10.84
N ILE A 84 0.35 -6.87 -12.03
CA ILE A 84 1.75 -6.52 -12.20
C ILE A 84 1.99 -5.10 -11.67
N SER A 85 1.15 -4.14 -12.05
CA SER A 85 1.29 -2.75 -11.62
C SER A 85 1.16 -2.61 -10.11
N CYS A 86 0.09 -3.13 -9.52
CA CYS A 86 -0.15 -3.04 -8.09
C CYS A 86 0.89 -3.79 -7.26
N ALA A 87 1.34 -4.96 -7.71
CA ALA A 87 2.39 -5.71 -7.02
C ALA A 87 3.71 -4.95 -6.99
N LEU A 88 4.11 -4.33 -8.10
CA LEU A 88 5.32 -3.50 -8.14
C LEU A 88 5.18 -2.25 -7.27
N GLU A 89 4.03 -1.61 -7.30
CA GLU A 89 3.75 -0.41 -6.50
C GLU A 89 3.74 -0.70 -5.01
N GLN A 90 3.06 -1.75 -4.59
CA GLN A 90 3.00 -2.13 -3.18
C GLN A 90 4.33 -2.66 -2.65
N HIS A 91 5.25 -3.02 -3.55
CA HIS A 91 6.54 -3.61 -3.21
C HIS A 91 7.72 -2.75 -3.65
N LEU A 92 7.48 -1.45 -3.82
CA LEU A 92 8.48 -0.51 -4.29
C LEU A 92 9.69 -0.41 -3.34
N ASP A 93 9.48 -0.68 -2.05
CA ASP A 93 10.51 -0.80 -1.04
C ASP A 93 11.58 -1.88 -1.35
N LEU A 94 11.25 -2.87 -2.19
CA LEU A 94 12.20 -3.87 -2.66
C LEU A 94 13.02 -3.41 -3.87
N VAL A 95 12.59 -2.35 -4.55
CA VAL A 95 13.17 -1.89 -5.82
C VAL A 95 13.67 -0.44 -5.80
N ALA A 96 13.39 0.31 -4.75
CA ALA A 96 13.77 1.72 -4.62
C ALA A 96 14.52 1.97 -3.31
N LYS A 97 15.36 3.01 -3.31
CA LYS A 97 15.97 3.52 -2.09
C LYS A 97 14.90 4.18 -1.21
N ARG A 98 15.18 4.29 0.10
CA ARG A 98 14.23 4.83 1.10
C ARG A 98 13.72 6.24 0.73
N GLU A 99 14.60 7.13 0.33
CA GLU A 99 14.26 8.50 -0.08
C GLU A 99 13.33 8.53 -1.30
N ASN A 100 13.57 7.66 -2.28
CA ASN A 100 12.76 7.56 -3.48
C ASN A 100 11.37 6.98 -3.19
N TYR A 101 11.26 6.09 -2.18
CA TYR A 101 9.97 5.55 -1.76
C TYR A 101 9.05 6.65 -1.25
N VAL A 102 9.55 7.57 -0.42
CA VAL A 102 8.74 8.70 0.11
C VAL A 102 8.24 9.59 -1.02
N ASP A 103 9.12 9.93 -1.98
CA ASP A 103 8.73 10.73 -3.15
C ASP A 103 7.68 10.01 -4.00
N TYR A 104 7.88 8.73 -4.24
CA TYR A 104 6.98 7.91 -5.03
C TYR A 104 5.57 7.86 -4.45
N ILE A 105 5.39 7.50 -3.17
CA ILE A 105 4.05 7.39 -2.56
C ILE A 105 3.34 8.73 -2.46
N SER A 106 4.07 9.83 -2.48
CA SER A 106 3.53 11.19 -2.31
C SER A 106 3.10 11.84 -3.62
N ASN A 107 3.76 11.52 -4.73
CA ASN A 107 3.66 12.28 -5.97
C ASN A 107 3.23 11.46 -7.19
N ARG A 108 3.04 10.16 -7.06
CA ARG A 108 2.64 9.32 -8.19
C ARG A 108 1.27 9.72 -8.77
N PRO A 109 1.01 9.43 -10.06
CA PRO A 109 -0.33 9.59 -10.63
C PRO A 109 -1.40 8.87 -9.81
N ARG A 110 -2.59 9.45 -9.69
CA ARG A 110 -3.75 8.95 -8.92
C ARG A 110 -3.60 8.97 -7.40
N VAL A 111 -2.50 9.49 -6.83
CA VAL A 111 -2.50 9.83 -5.41
C VAL A 111 -3.45 11.00 -5.16
N GLU A 112 -4.32 10.87 -4.19
CA GLU A 112 -5.19 11.98 -3.77
C GLU A 112 -4.36 12.98 -2.96
N ARG A 113 -4.21 14.20 -3.49
CA ARG A 113 -3.38 15.22 -2.88
C ARG A 113 -4.13 15.99 -1.81
N ILE A 114 -3.45 16.18 -0.70
CA ILE A 114 -3.90 17.01 0.41
C ILE A 114 -2.96 18.21 0.45
N GLY A 115 -3.29 19.27 -0.29
CA GLY A 115 -2.40 20.39 -0.55
C GLY A 115 -1.45 20.13 -1.73
N GLU A 116 -0.14 20.35 -1.55
CA GLU A 116 0.86 20.23 -2.62
C GLU A 116 1.23 18.77 -2.95
N HIS A 117 1.03 17.85 -1.99
CA HIS A 117 1.33 16.42 -2.14
C HIS A 117 0.29 15.56 -1.41
N GLY A 118 0.35 14.23 -1.59
CA GLY A 118 -0.61 13.27 -1.01
C GLY A 118 -0.29 12.81 0.42
N LEU A 119 0.84 13.20 0.99
CA LEU A 119 1.28 12.72 2.30
C LEU A 119 0.54 13.43 3.43
N PHE A 120 0.04 12.64 4.39
CA PHE A 120 -0.60 13.13 5.62
C PHE A 120 -0.09 12.38 6.85
N THR A 121 -0.32 12.94 8.04
CA THR A 121 0.04 12.42 9.35
C THR A 121 -0.97 12.85 10.42
N ASP A 122 -0.57 12.96 11.67
CA ASP A 122 -1.38 13.45 12.79
C ASP A 122 -2.08 14.77 12.47
N ALA A 123 -3.25 14.96 13.04
CA ALA A 123 -4.01 16.21 12.89
C ALA A 123 -3.20 17.43 13.38
N GLY A 124 -3.32 18.53 12.64
CA GLY A 124 -2.65 19.78 12.98
C GLY A 124 -1.14 19.82 12.69
N LYS A 125 -0.57 18.75 12.12
CA LYS A 125 0.84 18.72 11.69
C LYS A 125 0.94 18.91 10.18
N ALA A 126 1.64 19.96 9.76
CA ALA A 126 2.02 20.13 8.37
C ALA A 126 3.12 19.10 8.00
N VAL A 127 2.97 18.50 6.83
CA VAL A 127 3.97 17.58 6.28
C VAL A 127 4.81 18.35 5.26
N VAL A 128 6.12 18.43 5.49
CA VAL A 128 7.09 18.96 4.53
C VAL A 128 7.82 17.77 3.91
N LEU A 129 7.50 17.45 2.66
CA LEU A 129 7.96 16.26 1.96
C LEU A 129 9.47 16.06 2.05
N ARG A 130 10.23 17.12 1.78
CA ARG A 130 11.70 17.09 1.85
C ARG A 130 12.24 16.74 3.23
N GLN A 131 11.61 17.26 4.30
CA GLN A 131 12.02 16.93 5.67
C GLN A 131 11.77 15.45 5.97
N VAL A 132 10.63 14.90 5.55
CA VAL A 132 10.33 13.47 5.71
C VAL A 132 11.33 12.60 4.94
N GLN A 133 11.66 12.96 3.71
CA GLN A 133 12.67 12.26 2.90
C GLN A 133 14.04 12.25 3.59
N GLU A 134 14.51 13.40 4.05
CA GLU A 134 15.79 13.54 4.75
C GLU A 134 15.80 12.77 6.09
N GLU A 135 14.72 12.79 6.84
CA GLU A 135 14.58 12.07 8.10
C GLU A 135 14.66 10.55 7.86
N VAL A 136 13.89 10.04 6.92
CA VAL A 136 13.85 8.60 6.59
C VAL A 136 15.19 8.12 6.02
N MET A 137 15.85 8.92 5.21
CA MET A 137 17.17 8.59 4.65
C MET A 137 18.24 8.46 5.73
N ARG A 138 18.20 9.33 6.75
CA ARG A 138 19.19 9.34 7.86
C ARG A 138 18.87 8.33 8.94
N HIS A 139 17.63 7.83 9.00
CA HIS A 139 17.18 6.92 10.03
C HIS A 139 17.85 5.55 9.90
N LYS A 140 18.44 5.05 11.00
CA LYS A 140 19.17 3.78 11.02
C LYS A 140 18.33 2.62 11.56
N GLY A 141 17.23 2.93 12.21
CA GLY A 141 16.32 1.94 12.78
C GLY A 141 15.35 1.35 11.78
N PRO A 142 14.41 0.50 12.24
CA PRO A 142 13.38 -0.07 11.41
C PRO A 142 12.44 1.00 10.84
N VAL A 143 12.28 1.03 9.51
CA VAL A 143 11.22 1.76 8.82
C VAL A 143 10.28 0.74 8.20
N TRP A 144 9.04 0.73 8.65
CA TRP A 144 8.03 -0.19 8.17
C TRP A 144 7.10 0.47 7.18
N THR A 145 6.76 -0.26 6.15
CA THR A 145 5.71 0.12 5.20
C THR A 145 4.57 -0.88 5.30
N HIS A 146 3.36 -0.34 5.34
CA HIS A 146 2.12 -1.10 5.32
C HIS A 146 1.29 -0.66 4.14
N VAL A 147 0.61 -1.59 3.50
CA VAL A 147 -0.39 -1.29 2.48
C VAL A 147 -1.70 -1.90 2.91
N VAL A 148 -2.74 -1.08 2.92
CA VAL A 148 -4.11 -1.49 3.25
C VAL A 148 -4.97 -1.30 2.00
N SER A 149 -5.50 -2.39 1.44
CA SER A 149 -6.30 -2.37 0.21
C SER A 149 -7.71 -2.89 0.47
N LEU A 150 -8.67 -2.28 -0.19
CA LEU A 150 -10.08 -2.71 -0.24
C LEU A 150 -10.49 -2.97 -1.69
N ARG A 151 -11.49 -3.82 -1.91
CA ARG A 151 -12.18 -3.85 -3.19
C ARG A 151 -12.91 -2.53 -3.43
N ARG A 152 -12.99 -2.09 -4.67
CA ARG A 152 -13.65 -0.82 -5.05
C ARG A 152 -15.08 -0.74 -4.50
N GLU A 153 -15.83 -1.84 -4.63
CA GLU A 153 -17.22 -1.91 -4.19
C GLU A 153 -17.33 -1.78 -2.67
N ASP A 154 -16.42 -2.43 -1.92
CA ASP A 154 -16.37 -2.33 -0.47
C ASP A 154 -15.93 -0.92 -0.02
N ALA A 155 -14.92 -0.33 -0.67
CA ALA A 155 -14.47 1.02 -0.37
C ALA A 155 -15.59 2.06 -0.56
N ALA A 156 -16.31 2.00 -1.70
CA ALA A 156 -17.43 2.91 -1.96
C ALA A 156 -18.57 2.71 -0.95
N ARG A 157 -18.94 1.46 -0.66
CA ARG A 157 -20.02 1.14 0.28
C ARG A 157 -19.72 1.57 1.72
N LEU A 158 -18.44 1.52 2.11
CA LEU A 158 -17.99 1.84 3.47
C LEU A 158 -17.46 3.27 3.61
N GLY A 159 -17.44 4.05 2.53
CA GLY A 159 -16.96 5.42 2.53
C GLY A 159 -15.43 5.57 2.56
N TYR A 160 -14.68 4.52 2.17
CA TYR A 160 -13.21 4.54 2.08
C TYR A 160 -12.70 4.78 0.66
N ASP A 161 -13.43 5.54 -0.13
CA ASP A 161 -13.10 5.92 -1.51
C ASP A 161 -12.45 7.32 -1.62
N SER A 162 -12.15 7.96 -0.48
CA SER A 162 -11.45 9.24 -0.39
C SER A 162 -10.37 9.26 0.68
N ALA A 163 -9.40 10.18 0.56
CA ALA A 163 -8.33 10.35 1.55
C ALA A 163 -8.85 10.75 2.92
N GLU A 164 -9.96 11.49 3.02
CA GLU A 164 -10.51 12.00 4.26
C GLU A 164 -10.86 10.87 5.24
N GLN A 165 -11.55 9.84 4.77
CA GLN A 165 -11.92 8.68 5.60
C GLN A 165 -10.69 7.90 6.06
N TRP A 166 -9.71 7.70 5.19
CA TRP A 166 -8.45 7.06 5.56
C TRP A 166 -7.66 7.87 6.58
N MET A 167 -7.64 9.21 6.44
CA MET A 167 -7.03 10.11 7.43
C MET A 167 -7.69 9.97 8.79
N ALA A 168 -9.02 9.99 8.85
CA ALA A 168 -9.78 9.84 10.09
C ALA A 168 -9.48 8.51 10.76
N LEU A 169 -9.53 7.39 9.99
CA LEU A 169 -9.22 6.05 10.48
C LEU A 169 -7.79 5.98 11.03
N LEU A 170 -6.77 6.32 10.22
CA LEU A 170 -5.38 6.15 10.62
C LEU A 170 -5.00 7.03 11.82
N ARG A 171 -5.53 8.24 11.91
CA ARG A 171 -5.35 9.10 13.08
C ARG A 171 -5.93 8.49 14.35
N SER A 172 -7.06 7.81 14.27
CA SER A 172 -7.66 7.10 15.40
C SER A 172 -6.83 5.87 15.83
N LYS A 173 -5.98 5.34 14.93
CA LYS A 173 -5.16 4.13 15.18
C LYS A 173 -3.77 4.40 15.77
N ARG A 174 -3.47 5.64 16.13
CA ARG A 174 -2.18 6.00 16.73
C ARG A 174 -1.80 5.11 17.93
N ALA A 175 -2.74 4.87 18.86
CA ALA A 175 -2.51 4.00 20.01
C ALA A 175 -2.28 2.54 19.63
N MET A 176 -2.96 2.04 18.59
CA MET A 176 -2.75 0.72 18.03
C MET A 176 -1.32 0.57 17.47
N LEU A 177 -0.86 1.55 16.67
CA LEU A 177 0.51 1.56 16.13
C LEU A 177 1.54 1.53 17.26
N CYS A 178 1.41 2.40 18.26
CA CYS A 178 2.30 2.43 19.43
C CYS A 178 2.37 1.07 20.13
N ARG A 179 1.21 0.47 20.40
CA ARG A 179 1.12 -0.79 21.14
C ARG A 179 1.77 -1.97 20.39
N HIS A 180 1.40 -2.15 19.11
CA HIS A 180 1.87 -3.29 18.33
C HIS A 180 3.32 -3.16 17.86
N MET A 181 3.75 -1.94 17.57
CA MET A 181 5.13 -1.67 17.16
C MET A 181 6.08 -1.40 18.32
N LYS A 182 5.57 -1.36 19.57
CA LYS A 182 6.35 -1.07 20.78
C LYS A 182 7.11 0.25 20.68
N ILE A 183 6.43 1.26 20.15
CA ILE A 183 6.96 2.62 20.04
C ILE A 183 6.23 3.50 21.04
N ASP A 184 6.99 4.26 21.83
CA ASP A 184 6.42 5.29 22.69
C ASP A 184 5.70 6.34 21.86
N SER A 185 4.56 6.84 22.36
CA SER A 185 3.73 7.80 21.64
C SER A 185 4.47 9.08 21.24
N THR A 186 5.44 9.54 22.03
CA THR A 186 6.26 10.72 21.72
C THR A 186 7.25 10.47 20.58
N ASN A 187 7.66 9.22 20.39
CA ASN A 187 8.65 8.80 19.39
C ASN A 187 7.99 8.30 18.10
N LEU A 188 6.68 8.03 18.09
CA LEU A 188 5.99 7.54 16.90
C LEU A 188 6.06 8.57 15.78
N ARG A 189 6.51 8.12 14.61
CA ARG A 189 6.45 8.83 13.34
C ARG A 189 5.67 7.97 12.36
N TRP A 190 4.66 8.55 11.75
CA TRP A 190 3.90 7.86 10.71
C TRP A 190 3.45 8.84 9.64
N TYR A 191 3.45 8.39 8.40
CA TYR A 191 3.00 9.13 7.24
C TYR A 191 2.23 8.19 6.32
N ALA A 192 1.17 8.68 5.70
CA ALA A 192 0.38 7.89 4.79
C ALA A 192 -0.02 8.68 3.55
N ALA A 193 -0.33 7.97 2.47
CA ALA A 193 -0.89 8.52 1.25
C ALA A 193 -1.95 7.57 0.69
N PHE A 194 -3.10 8.11 0.30
CA PHE A 194 -4.18 7.35 -0.31
C PHE A 194 -4.04 7.34 -1.83
N HIS A 195 -4.11 6.16 -2.40
CA HIS A 195 -4.05 5.94 -3.84
C HIS A 195 -5.41 5.43 -4.32
N ASN A 196 -6.10 6.29 -5.07
CA ASN A 196 -7.43 5.99 -5.60
C ASN A 196 -7.31 5.22 -6.93
N GLU A 197 -6.89 3.96 -6.85
CA GLU A 197 -6.78 3.09 -8.01
C GLU A 197 -8.15 2.58 -8.48
N SER A 198 -8.26 2.28 -9.79
CA SER A 198 -9.55 1.98 -10.43
C SER A 198 -10.24 0.74 -9.85
N HIS A 199 -9.49 -0.31 -9.52
CA HIS A 199 -10.05 -1.58 -9.04
C HIS A 199 -9.97 -1.71 -7.51
N HIS A 200 -8.83 -1.38 -6.92
CA HIS A 200 -8.58 -1.57 -5.49
C HIS A 200 -7.90 -0.33 -4.90
N PRO A 201 -8.70 0.61 -4.37
CA PRO A 201 -8.14 1.76 -3.66
C PRO A 201 -7.36 1.27 -2.44
N HIS A 202 -6.22 1.90 -2.19
CA HIS A 202 -5.33 1.51 -1.11
C HIS A 202 -4.61 2.70 -0.49
N VAL A 203 -4.18 2.52 0.76
CA VAL A 203 -3.35 3.49 1.46
C VAL A 203 -1.98 2.88 1.73
N HIS A 204 -0.94 3.63 1.41
CA HIS A 204 0.42 3.37 1.89
C HIS A 204 0.60 4.05 3.23
N LEU A 205 1.10 3.31 4.20
CA LEU A 205 1.38 3.78 5.55
C LEU A 205 2.83 3.46 5.90
N MET A 206 3.64 4.48 6.15
CA MET A 206 5.01 4.34 6.62
C MET A 206 5.07 4.66 8.10
N VAL A 207 5.71 3.81 8.89
CA VAL A 207 5.81 3.95 10.35
C VAL A 207 7.21 3.63 10.84
N TYR A 208 7.74 4.48 11.71
CA TYR A 208 9.02 4.27 12.39
C TYR A 208 9.06 5.02 13.73
N SER A 209 10.07 4.74 14.53
CA SER A 209 10.33 5.47 15.76
C SER A 209 11.32 6.61 15.50
N ALA A 210 11.22 7.70 16.22
CA ALA A 210 12.28 8.71 16.27
C ALA A 210 13.60 8.16 16.88
N LYS A 211 13.55 7.01 17.54
CA LYS A 211 14.71 6.29 18.08
C LYS A 211 15.07 5.11 17.18
N ASP A 212 16.35 4.92 16.90
CA ASP A 212 16.83 3.86 16.01
C ASP A 212 16.62 2.44 16.54
N ASN A 213 16.42 2.27 17.85
CA ASN A 213 16.35 0.96 18.51
C ASN A 213 14.92 0.49 18.83
N ASP A 214 13.90 1.23 18.41
CA ASP A 214 12.49 0.92 18.64
C ASP A 214 11.81 0.45 17.34
N GLY A 215 10.58 -0.03 17.44
CA GLY A 215 9.71 -0.27 16.27
C GLY A 215 9.90 -1.65 15.64
N TYR A 216 10.15 -2.68 16.45
CA TYR A 216 10.25 -4.06 15.97
C TYR A 216 8.87 -4.72 15.94
N LEU A 217 8.47 -5.22 14.76
CA LEU A 217 7.23 -5.95 14.57
C LEU A 217 7.45 -7.46 14.55
N THR A 218 6.50 -8.17 15.16
CA THR A 218 6.38 -9.62 15.05
C THR A 218 5.25 -9.99 14.08
N LYS A 219 5.25 -11.22 13.56
CA LYS A 219 4.15 -11.73 12.73
C LYS A 219 2.81 -11.65 13.48
N GLN A 220 2.80 -11.98 14.76
CA GLN A 220 1.60 -11.88 15.60
C GLN A 220 1.08 -10.44 15.71
N SER A 221 1.98 -9.45 15.87
CA SER A 221 1.60 -8.04 15.90
C SER A 221 1.02 -7.58 14.56
N ILE A 222 1.58 -8.04 13.43
CA ILE A 222 1.05 -7.73 12.09
C ILE A 222 -0.36 -8.28 11.92
N GLU A 223 -0.61 -9.53 12.31
CA GLU A 223 -1.96 -10.13 12.24
C GLU A 223 -2.96 -9.43 13.17
N ALA A 224 -2.53 -9.02 14.36
CA ALA A 224 -3.37 -8.26 15.28
C ALA A 224 -3.72 -6.87 14.71
N MET A 225 -2.77 -6.15 14.12
CA MET A 225 -3.02 -4.87 13.43
C MET A 225 -4.00 -5.04 12.28
N ARG A 226 -3.82 -6.09 11.46
CA ARG A 226 -4.74 -6.42 10.37
C ARG A 226 -6.16 -6.67 10.89
N SER A 227 -6.30 -7.46 11.96
CA SER A 227 -7.59 -7.78 12.56
C SER A 227 -8.29 -6.55 13.12
N GLU A 228 -7.57 -5.68 13.84
CA GLU A 228 -8.14 -4.44 14.37
C GLU A 228 -8.58 -3.48 13.27
N LEU A 229 -7.78 -3.31 12.21
CA LEU A 229 -8.14 -2.48 11.06
C LEU A 229 -9.37 -3.04 10.33
N ALA A 230 -9.40 -4.35 10.11
CA ALA A 230 -10.54 -5.01 9.47
C ALA A 230 -11.82 -4.83 10.30
N HIS A 231 -11.73 -5.02 11.62
CA HIS A 231 -12.87 -4.82 12.50
C HIS A 231 -13.42 -3.39 12.39
N ASP A 232 -12.57 -2.38 12.45
CA ASP A 232 -13.02 -0.99 12.41
C ASP A 232 -13.58 -0.57 11.04
N ILE A 233 -12.97 -1.06 9.95
CA ILE A 233 -13.44 -0.77 8.60
C ILE A 233 -14.82 -1.41 8.36
N PHE A 234 -15.05 -2.63 8.87
CA PHE A 234 -16.27 -3.37 8.61
C PHE A 234 -17.32 -3.28 9.75
N CYS A 235 -16.99 -2.68 10.89
CA CYS A 235 -17.89 -2.55 12.03
C CYS A 235 -19.22 -1.88 11.66
N LEU A 236 -19.20 -0.90 10.77
CA LEU A 236 -20.41 -0.18 10.33
C LEU A 236 -21.40 -1.05 9.56
N LEU A 237 -20.97 -2.17 8.98
CA LEU A 237 -21.89 -3.09 8.29
C LEU A 237 -22.79 -3.87 9.26
N TYR A 238 -22.30 -4.18 10.45
CA TYR A 238 -23.06 -4.96 11.43
C TYR A 238 -24.10 -4.13 12.18
N THR A 239 -24.00 -2.79 12.13
CA THR A 239 -24.95 -1.89 12.78
C THR A 239 -26.11 -1.47 11.87
N SER A 240 -25.93 -1.48 10.54
CA SER A 240 -26.99 -1.15 9.59
C SER A 240 -27.94 -2.33 9.34
N ASP A 241 -27.43 -3.57 9.30
CA ASP A 241 -28.26 -4.77 9.10
C ASP A 241 -29.13 -5.10 10.35
N ALA A 242 -28.77 -4.56 11.52
CA ALA A 242 -29.53 -4.73 12.75
C ALA A 242 -30.66 -3.68 12.95
N ALA A 243 -30.76 -2.69 12.07
CA ALA A 243 -31.78 -1.63 12.15
C ALA A 243 -32.94 -1.84 11.17
N ASP A 244 -32.87 -2.86 10.29
CA ASP A 244 -33.89 -3.20 9.29
C ASP A 244 -34.69 -4.51 9.61
N ASP A 245 -34.55 -5.03 10.82
CA ASP A 245 -35.41 -6.13 11.38
C ASP A 245 -36.42 -5.52 12.44
#